data_bdaad87a22b6c2b72f44b0d3d6f64c0e
#
_entry.id   bdaad87a22b6c2b72f44b0d3d6f64c0e
#
_cell.length_a   1.000
_cell.length_b   1.000
_cell.length_c   1.000
_cell.angle_alpha   90.00
_cell.angle_beta   90.00
_cell.angle_gamma   90.00
#
_symmetry.space_group_name_H-M   'P 1'
#
loop_
_entity.id
_entity.type
_entity.pdbx_description
1 polymer ?
#
loop_
_entity_poly.entity_id
_entity_poly.type
_entity_poly.pdbx_seq_one_letter_code
_entity_poly.pdbx_strand_id
1 'polypeptide(L)'
;MNETPDSAQERPAENQSEGEAVEDGVLAPAFVAQFVGAVGDGDRFSLRRTIKELHPADAADLLEHLPPDAFRKAIHLLDKDLPAEAVAELSDEMRLAALNELTDAGIAAMTEHLDSDDASFLLNDLEEDRRTRILSRVSATDRAAIESSLAFDEESAGRLMQRDFVAAPVFWTVGQAIDHMRNVAVDDLPETFFEIYIVDPGFRLQGSVPVWKLLRALRETPLKDIMKEVPVHVRPEMDQEEVAYLFRQYNLASVPVVDEAGRLTGMITIDDVVDVIQEEAQEDILALSGVNEAGVNQSVFSAVRARIPWLAVNLFTAFLASLVVSTFAPVIDQVVALAFLMPVVAGLSGNAGSQALAVAVRGIAERDLDGQLAIRAVRREALTAIVNGLIIASLAAVVVLLWFQNFGLSLVILAAMAWTFTWAGLVGILAPLTLKRLGADPAVASSVFVLTSIDLMGFFVFLGLATLVLL
;
A
#
# COMPACT_ATOMS: atom_id res chain seq x y z
N MET A 1 2.15 45.84 -50.06
CA MET A 1 1.85 46.74 -48.91
C MET A 1 0.49 46.34 -48.40
N ASN A 2 0.49 45.56 -47.38
CA ASN A 2 -0.47 45.60 -46.23
C ASN A 2 -0.08 44.44 -45.32
N GLU A 3 0.67 44.80 -44.31
CA GLU A 3 0.95 43.94 -43.15
C GLU A 3 -0.31 43.83 -42.29
N THR A 4 -0.70 42.60 -42.02
CA THR A 4 -1.67 42.31 -40.95
C THR A 4 -0.91 42.10 -39.65
N PRO A 5 -1.33 42.71 -38.52
CA PRO A 5 -0.64 42.54 -37.26
C PRO A 5 -0.93 41.13 -36.66
N ASP A 6 0.17 40.53 -36.23
CA ASP A 6 0.24 39.32 -35.42
C ASP A 6 -0.53 39.54 -34.11
N SER A 7 -1.66 38.83 -33.96
CA SER A 7 -2.39 38.78 -32.68
C SER A 7 -1.74 37.70 -31.84
N ALA A 8 -0.74 38.07 -31.07
CA ALA A 8 -0.26 37.29 -29.95
C ALA A 8 -1.44 37.12 -28.97
N GLN A 9 -2.06 35.96 -28.95
CA GLN A 9 -2.96 35.56 -27.87
C GLN A 9 -2.11 35.45 -26.59
N GLU A 10 -2.30 36.41 -25.70
CA GLU A 10 -1.85 36.31 -24.31
C GLU A 10 -2.47 35.05 -23.71
N ARG A 11 -1.65 34.08 -23.33
CA ARG A 11 -2.06 32.96 -22.47
C ARG A 11 -2.45 33.57 -21.13
N PRO A 12 -3.50 33.03 -20.47
CA PRO A 12 -3.87 33.49 -19.12
C PRO A 12 -2.67 33.32 -18.16
N ALA A 13 -2.51 34.27 -17.26
CA ALA A 13 -1.40 34.36 -16.30
C ALA A 13 -1.40 33.28 -15.21
N GLU A 14 -2.31 32.30 -15.27
CA GLU A 14 -2.48 31.24 -14.27
C GLU A 14 -1.40 30.16 -14.27
N ASN A 15 -0.59 30.03 -15.30
CA ASN A 15 0.43 28.94 -15.37
C ASN A 15 1.88 29.42 -15.17
N GLN A 16 2.12 30.62 -14.69
CA GLN A 16 3.51 31.09 -14.49
C GLN A 16 4.04 30.86 -13.06
N SER A 17 3.16 30.78 -12.05
CA SER A 17 3.55 30.52 -10.66
C SER A 17 3.85 29.04 -10.39
N GLU A 18 3.14 28.12 -11.01
CA GLU A 18 3.42 26.67 -10.91
C GLU A 18 4.78 26.29 -11.54
N GLY A 19 5.16 26.90 -12.67
CA GLY A 19 6.42 26.61 -13.33
C GLY A 19 7.68 27.11 -12.59
N GLU A 20 7.52 28.01 -11.62
CA GLU A 20 8.61 28.50 -10.75
C GLU A 20 8.69 27.73 -9.42
N ALA A 21 7.61 27.08 -8.99
CA ALA A 21 7.51 26.36 -7.72
C ALA A 21 8.02 24.92 -7.82
N VAL A 22 7.74 24.24 -8.94
CA VAL A 22 8.07 22.82 -9.15
C VAL A 22 8.94 22.69 -10.40
N GLU A 23 10.17 22.22 -10.26
CA GLU A 23 11.08 21.86 -11.35
C GLU A 23 11.23 20.32 -11.40
N ASP A 24 10.89 19.70 -12.54
CA ASP A 24 10.98 18.25 -12.73
C ASP A 24 10.23 17.41 -11.68
N GLY A 25 9.09 17.91 -11.18
CA GLY A 25 8.29 17.21 -10.16
C GLY A 25 8.88 17.33 -8.74
N VAL A 26 9.81 18.23 -8.49
CA VAL A 26 10.39 18.49 -7.18
C VAL A 26 10.28 19.98 -6.83
N LEU A 27 9.90 20.27 -5.61
CA LEU A 27 9.83 21.66 -5.12
C LEU A 27 11.19 22.34 -5.18
N ALA A 28 11.26 23.50 -5.83
CA ALA A 28 12.48 24.28 -5.93
C ALA A 28 12.96 24.72 -4.50
N PRO A 29 14.23 24.47 -4.12
CA PRO A 29 14.73 24.82 -2.79
C PRO A 29 14.58 26.30 -2.43
N ALA A 30 14.65 27.18 -3.45
CA ALA A 30 14.44 28.62 -3.27
C ALA A 30 12.99 28.94 -2.88
N PHE A 31 12.02 28.23 -3.45
CA PHE A 31 10.59 28.36 -3.15
C PHE A 31 10.29 27.90 -1.71
N VAL A 32 10.81 26.76 -1.31
CA VAL A 32 10.70 26.25 0.07
C VAL A 32 11.31 27.27 1.06
N ALA A 33 12.50 27.80 0.76
CA ALA A 33 13.16 28.80 1.62
C ALA A 33 12.34 30.09 1.73
N GLN A 34 11.70 30.54 0.66
CA GLN A 34 10.80 31.70 0.65
C GLN A 34 9.58 31.45 1.54
N PHE A 35 8.97 30.26 1.43
CA PHE A 35 7.82 29.88 2.25
C PHE A 35 8.20 29.81 3.74
N VAL A 36 9.35 29.22 4.08
CA VAL A 36 9.90 29.21 5.45
C VAL A 36 10.09 30.63 5.98
N GLY A 37 10.60 31.55 5.15
CA GLY A 37 10.72 32.97 5.48
C GLY A 37 9.37 33.60 5.83
N ALA A 38 8.37 33.41 4.99
CA ALA A 38 7.00 33.92 5.21
C ALA A 38 6.38 33.33 6.50
N VAL A 39 6.62 32.05 6.81
CA VAL A 39 6.23 31.43 8.08
C VAL A 39 6.95 32.12 9.25
N GLY A 40 8.25 32.36 9.10
CA GLY A 40 9.08 33.10 10.11
C GLY A 40 8.52 34.47 10.43
N ASP A 41 8.15 35.23 9.41
CA ASP A 41 7.61 36.58 9.51
C ASP A 41 6.12 36.62 9.96
N GLY A 42 5.41 35.47 9.89
CA GLY A 42 3.98 35.40 10.20
C GLY A 42 3.08 36.03 9.14
N ASP A 43 3.55 36.10 7.89
CA ASP A 43 2.82 36.66 6.76
C ASP A 43 1.72 35.71 6.25
N ARG A 44 0.56 35.74 6.93
CA ARG A 44 -0.60 34.89 6.58
C ARG A 44 -1.11 35.13 5.16
N PHE A 45 -0.97 36.32 4.62
CA PHE A 45 -1.48 36.61 3.29
C PHE A 45 -0.65 35.90 2.22
N SER A 46 0.68 35.99 2.30
CA SER A 46 1.57 35.27 1.39
C SER A 46 1.43 33.75 1.54
N LEU A 47 1.39 33.23 2.78
CA LEU A 47 1.20 31.79 3.04
C LEU A 47 -0.09 31.26 2.41
N ARG A 48 -1.22 31.95 2.65
CA ARG A 48 -2.52 31.57 2.12
C ARG A 48 -2.55 31.59 0.58
N ARG A 49 -1.95 32.62 -0.02
CA ARG A 49 -1.88 32.72 -1.47
C ARG A 49 -1.06 31.58 -2.05
N THR A 50 0.12 31.33 -1.53
CA THR A 50 1.02 30.29 -2.01
C THR A 50 0.38 28.90 -1.92
N ILE A 51 -0.22 28.55 -0.76
CA ILE A 51 -0.88 27.25 -0.57
C ILE A 51 -2.06 27.04 -1.49
N LYS A 52 -2.85 28.10 -1.80
CA LYS A 52 -4.01 28.00 -2.67
C LYS A 52 -3.67 27.98 -4.17
N GLU A 53 -2.48 28.45 -4.55
CA GLU A 53 -1.99 28.42 -5.93
C GLU A 53 -1.33 27.07 -6.28
N LEU A 54 -1.00 26.23 -5.30
CA LEU A 54 -0.40 24.90 -5.49
C LEU A 54 -1.47 23.81 -5.62
N HIS A 55 -1.12 22.75 -6.36
CA HIS A 55 -1.89 21.53 -6.31
C HIS A 55 -1.85 20.96 -4.87
N PRO A 56 -2.93 20.30 -4.37
CA PRO A 56 -2.94 19.74 -3.02
C PRO A 56 -1.73 18.87 -2.67
N ALA A 57 -1.32 17.97 -3.56
CA ALA A 57 -0.14 17.13 -3.39
C ALA A 57 1.16 17.95 -3.25
N ASP A 58 1.35 19.00 -4.09
CA ASP A 58 2.53 19.87 -3.98
C ASP A 58 2.50 20.72 -2.71
N ALA A 59 1.30 21.08 -2.24
CA ALA A 59 1.10 21.77 -0.97
C ALA A 59 1.45 20.88 0.24
N ALA A 60 1.09 19.60 0.20
CA ALA A 60 1.47 18.60 1.18
C ALA A 60 2.99 18.41 1.19
N ASP A 61 3.61 18.21 0.03
CA ASP A 61 5.06 18.11 -0.11
C ASP A 61 5.79 19.35 0.45
N LEU A 62 5.28 20.56 0.18
CA LEU A 62 5.83 21.79 0.72
C LEU A 62 5.79 21.80 2.25
N LEU A 63 4.68 21.38 2.83
CA LEU A 63 4.52 21.32 4.28
C LEU A 63 5.47 20.28 4.90
N GLU A 64 5.64 19.12 4.28
CA GLU A 64 6.53 18.07 4.75
C GLU A 64 8.02 18.45 4.72
N HIS A 65 8.42 19.33 3.80
CA HIS A 65 9.78 19.85 3.73
C HIS A 65 10.10 20.91 4.78
N LEU A 66 9.10 21.34 5.58
CA LEU A 66 9.33 22.35 6.62
C LEU A 66 10.03 21.76 7.85
N PRO A 67 10.95 22.51 8.50
CA PRO A 67 11.39 22.16 9.85
C PRO A 67 10.20 22.05 10.82
N PRO A 68 10.24 21.16 11.84
CA PRO A 68 9.10 20.89 12.72
C PRO A 68 8.46 22.13 13.36
N ASP A 69 9.27 23.11 13.76
CA ASP A 69 8.76 24.34 14.35
C ASP A 69 8.08 25.26 13.31
N ALA A 70 8.61 25.29 12.07
CA ALA A 70 8.01 26.03 10.97
C ALA A 70 6.70 25.36 10.50
N PHE A 71 6.65 24.03 10.43
CA PHE A 71 5.45 23.27 10.13
C PHE A 71 4.32 23.61 11.09
N ARG A 72 4.51 23.46 12.41
CA ARG A 72 3.48 23.78 13.42
C ARG A 72 3.00 25.21 13.29
N LYS A 73 3.94 26.15 13.10
CA LYS A 73 3.62 27.57 12.94
C LYS A 73 2.82 27.82 11.66
N ALA A 74 3.15 27.16 10.55
CA ALA A 74 2.43 27.26 9.28
C ALA A 74 0.99 26.75 9.43
N ILE A 75 0.80 25.52 9.98
CA ILE A 75 -0.52 24.94 10.24
C ILE A 75 -1.36 25.89 11.13
N HIS A 76 -0.81 26.40 12.22
CA HIS A 76 -1.52 27.32 13.10
C HIS A 76 -1.86 28.68 12.44
N LEU A 77 -1.00 29.18 11.55
CA LEU A 77 -1.27 30.43 10.82
C LEU A 77 -2.31 30.24 9.74
N LEU A 78 -2.33 29.10 9.06
CA LEU A 78 -3.27 28.80 7.98
C LEU A 78 -4.63 28.36 8.54
N ASP A 79 -4.66 27.48 9.54
CA ASP A 79 -5.89 26.92 10.16
C ASP A 79 -6.93 26.57 9.09
N LYS A 80 -8.10 27.19 9.13
CA LYS A 80 -9.19 26.99 8.17
C LYS A 80 -8.91 27.40 6.72
N ASP A 81 -7.80 28.08 6.47
CA ASP A 81 -7.38 28.48 5.11
C ASP A 81 -6.47 27.40 4.46
N LEU A 82 -6.11 26.35 5.19
CA LEU A 82 -5.37 25.21 4.67
C LEU A 82 -6.32 24.33 3.81
N PRO A 83 -5.94 23.97 2.55
CA PRO A 83 -6.75 23.08 1.75
C PRO A 83 -6.92 21.72 2.44
N ALA A 84 -8.13 21.19 2.45
CA ALA A 84 -8.46 19.96 3.13
C ALA A 84 -7.75 18.76 2.46
N GLU A 85 -7.72 18.75 1.14
CA GLU A 85 -7.08 17.77 0.29
C GLU A 85 -5.56 17.73 0.57
N ALA A 86 -4.92 18.90 0.79
CA ALA A 86 -3.50 18.93 1.13
C ALA A 86 -3.19 18.34 2.52
N VAL A 87 -4.17 18.32 3.43
CA VAL A 87 -4.02 17.64 4.73
C VAL A 87 -4.21 16.14 4.59
N ALA A 88 -5.12 15.68 3.71
CA ALA A 88 -5.32 14.27 3.41
C ALA A 88 -4.07 13.65 2.77
N GLU A 89 -3.39 14.38 1.88
CA GLU A 89 -2.16 13.95 1.19
C GLU A 89 -0.89 13.91 2.08
N LEU A 90 -0.94 14.46 3.32
CA LEU A 90 0.20 14.36 4.24
C LEU A 90 0.44 12.92 4.69
N SER A 91 1.71 12.54 4.86
CA SER A 91 2.08 11.30 5.55
C SER A 91 1.42 11.21 6.93
N ASP A 92 1.11 10.01 7.40
CA ASP A 92 0.35 9.76 8.65
C ASP A 92 0.86 10.55 9.84
N GLU A 93 2.20 10.58 10.04
CA GLU A 93 2.82 11.31 11.13
C GLU A 93 2.62 12.83 11.02
N MET A 94 2.77 13.38 9.81
CA MET A 94 2.61 14.81 9.56
C MET A 94 1.14 15.21 9.57
N ARG A 95 0.25 14.36 9.08
CA ARG A 95 -1.21 14.53 9.14
C ARG A 95 -1.68 14.56 10.58
N LEU A 96 -1.26 13.62 11.41
CA LEU A 96 -1.58 13.61 12.83
C LEU A 96 -1.02 14.85 13.55
N ALA A 97 0.21 15.29 13.21
CA ALA A 97 0.78 16.50 13.74
C ALA A 97 -0.01 17.75 13.33
N ALA A 98 -0.45 17.84 12.06
CA ALA A 98 -1.28 18.92 11.57
C ALA A 98 -2.65 18.95 12.28
N LEU A 99 -3.32 17.80 12.40
CA LEU A 99 -4.61 17.67 13.08
C LEU A 99 -4.51 18.11 14.56
N ASN A 100 -3.39 17.86 15.22
CA ASN A 100 -3.20 18.28 16.61
C ASN A 100 -3.05 19.79 16.76
N GLU A 101 -2.53 20.48 15.76
CA GLU A 101 -2.36 21.94 15.77
C GLU A 101 -3.62 22.68 15.27
N LEU A 102 -4.47 22.04 14.46
CA LEU A 102 -5.70 22.62 13.93
C LEU A 102 -6.79 22.73 15.00
N THR A 103 -7.65 23.74 14.82
CA THR A 103 -8.82 23.90 15.69
C THR A 103 -9.94 22.91 15.30
N ASP A 104 -10.79 22.50 16.27
CA ASP A 104 -11.94 21.65 15.99
C ASP A 104 -12.91 22.31 14.95
N ALA A 105 -12.92 23.63 14.86
CA ALA A 105 -13.71 24.35 13.86
C ALA A 105 -13.04 24.36 12.48
N GLY A 106 -11.71 24.39 12.45
CA GLY A 106 -10.92 24.27 11.22
C GLY A 106 -11.13 22.89 10.59
N ILE A 107 -10.97 21.82 11.39
CA ILE A 107 -11.18 20.45 10.93
C ILE A 107 -12.61 20.23 10.45
N ALA A 108 -13.63 20.72 11.19
CA ALA A 108 -15.02 20.59 10.76
C ALA A 108 -15.29 21.30 9.43
N ALA A 109 -14.65 22.45 9.18
CA ALA A 109 -14.77 23.14 7.89
C ALA A 109 -14.08 22.40 6.74
N MET A 110 -12.97 21.69 7.02
CA MET A 110 -12.28 20.85 6.05
C MET A 110 -13.12 19.64 5.63
N THR A 111 -13.76 18.97 6.58
CA THR A 111 -14.60 17.79 6.30
C THR A 111 -15.85 18.09 5.49
N GLU A 112 -16.27 19.34 5.39
CA GLU A 112 -17.39 19.76 4.51
C GLU A 112 -16.97 19.94 3.03
N HIS A 113 -15.64 19.94 2.76
CA HIS A 113 -15.08 20.10 1.41
C HIS A 113 -14.42 18.84 0.87
N LEU A 114 -14.25 17.82 1.69
CA LEU A 114 -13.70 16.52 1.31
C LEU A 114 -14.80 15.55 0.91
N ASP A 115 -14.48 14.62 0.02
CA ASP A 115 -15.31 13.44 -0.22
C ASP A 115 -15.48 12.64 1.08
N SER A 116 -16.51 11.82 1.18
CA SER A 116 -16.90 11.16 2.44
C SER A 116 -15.89 10.15 2.97
N ASP A 117 -15.12 9.53 2.10
CA ASP A 117 -14.01 8.63 2.38
C ASP A 117 -12.80 9.38 2.94
N ASP A 118 -12.34 10.43 2.26
CA ASP A 118 -11.26 11.31 2.73
C ASP A 118 -11.58 11.96 4.08
N ALA A 119 -12.81 12.45 4.24
CA ALA A 119 -13.27 12.99 5.52
C ALA A 119 -13.24 11.93 6.64
N SER A 120 -13.60 10.70 6.33
CA SER A 120 -13.56 9.57 7.26
C SER A 120 -12.14 9.18 7.60
N PHE A 121 -11.24 9.13 6.60
CA PHE A 121 -9.82 8.87 6.76
C PHE A 121 -9.16 9.90 7.68
N LEU A 122 -9.37 11.19 7.41
CA LEU A 122 -8.85 12.28 8.24
C LEU A 122 -9.33 12.20 9.70
N LEU A 123 -10.61 11.88 9.92
CA LEU A 123 -11.18 11.85 11.27
C LEU A 123 -10.84 10.58 12.04
N ASN A 124 -10.42 9.51 11.35
CA ASN A 124 -10.01 8.26 11.99
C ASN A 124 -8.78 8.45 12.89
N ASP A 125 -7.85 9.31 12.52
CA ASP A 125 -6.64 9.60 13.25
C ASP A 125 -6.87 10.33 14.59
N LEU A 126 -8.10 10.80 14.84
CA LEU A 126 -8.44 11.58 16.03
C LEU A 126 -8.98 10.70 17.15
N GLU A 127 -8.68 11.10 18.39
CA GLU A 127 -9.30 10.51 19.57
C GLU A 127 -10.84 10.62 19.53
N GLU A 128 -11.55 9.59 19.95
CA GLU A 128 -13.01 9.45 19.87
C GLU A 128 -13.77 10.67 20.45
N ASP A 129 -13.31 11.21 21.59
CA ASP A 129 -13.91 12.39 22.21
C ASP A 129 -13.75 13.65 21.33
N ARG A 130 -12.62 13.79 20.66
CA ARG A 130 -12.37 14.93 19.77
C ARG A 130 -13.15 14.80 18.46
N ARG A 131 -13.13 13.61 17.86
CA ARG A 131 -13.91 13.26 16.69
C ARG A 131 -15.40 13.56 16.88
N THR A 132 -15.98 13.13 18.01
CA THR A 132 -17.38 13.40 18.35
C THR A 132 -17.68 14.91 18.44
N ARG A 133 -16.78 15.72 19.02
CA ARG A 133 -16.96 17.18 19.07
C ARG A 133 -16.92 17.82 17.68
N ILE A 134 -16.02 17.37 16.80
CA ILE A 134 -15.89 17.84 15.42
C ILE A 134 -17.14 17.47 14.62
N LEU A 135 -17.56 16.20 14.63
CA LEU A 135 -18.76 15.71 13.96
C LEU A 135 -20.02 16.43 14.41
N SER A 136 -20.10 16.90 15.66
CA SER A 136 -21.24 17.72 16.11
C SER A 136 -21.36 19.09 15.41
N ARG A 137 -20.33 19.54 14.70
CA ARG A 137 -20.28 20.82 13.98
C ARG A 137 -20.49 20.66 12.47
N VAL A 138 -20.30 19.46 11.95
CA VAL A 138 -20.50 19.08 10.55
C VAL A 138 -21.99 18.95 10.25
N SER A 139 -22.40 19.12 9.00
CA SER A 139 -23.78 18.95 8.57
C SER A 139 -24.37 17.59 8.97
N ALA A 140 -25.68 17.47 9.13
CA ALA A 140 -26.30 16.20 9.52
C ALA A 140 -26.13 15.10 8.45
N THR A 141 -26.06 15.49 7.18
CA THR A 141 -25.87 14.58 6.03
C THR A 141 -24.46 14.03 6.02
N ASP A 142 -23.44 14.89 6.03
CA ASP A 142 -22.02 14.49 5.97
C ASP A 142 -21.64 13.71 7.23
N ARG A 143 -22.11 14.15 8.41
CA ARG A 143 -21.91 13.39 9.64
C ARG A 143 -22.45 11.96 9.54
N ALA A 144 -23.66 11.76 8.99
CA ALA A 144 -24.22 10.42 8.84
C ALA A 144 -23.43 9.58 7.83
N ALA A 145 -22.89 10.19 6.77
CA ALA A 145 -22.03 9.55 5.80
C ALA A 145 -20.71 9.09 6.47
N ILE A 146 -20.05 10.00 7.18
CA ILE A 146 -18.77 9.73 7.88
C ILE A 146 -18.96 8.68 8.98
N GLU A 147 -19.96 8.83 9.86
CA GLU A 147 -20.24 7.84 10.92
C GLU A 147 -20.51 6.44 10.35
N SER A 148 -21.17 6.37 9.20
CA SER A 148 -21.44 5.10 8.54
C SER A 148 -20.18 4.52 7.87
N SER A 149 -19.27 5.34 7.35
CA SER A 149 -17.98 4.88 6.83
C SER A 149 -17.10 4.37 7.97
N LEU A 150 -17.02 5.12 9.07
CA LEU A 150 -16.26 4.75 10.27
C LEU A 150 -16.75 3.46 10.95
N ALA A 151 -17.95 2.96 10.63
CA ALA A 151 -18.46 1.70 11.13
C ALA A 151 -17.91 0.45 10.41
N PHE A 152 -17.28 0.62 9.25
CA PHE A 152 -16.61 -0.47 8.53
C PHE A 152 -15.18 -0.65 9.01
N ASP A 153 -14.61 -1.83 8.76
CA ASP A 153 -13.21 -2.10 9.02
C ASP A 153 -12.30 -1.18 8.17
N GLU A 154 -11.13 -0.81 8.69
CA GLU A 154 -10.23 0.17 8.06
C GLU A 154 -9.80 -0.26 6.65
N GLU A 155 -9.51 -1.53 6.45
CA GLU A 155 -9.06 -2.12 5.18
C GLU A 155 -10.21 -2.67 4.34
N SER A 156 -11.41 -2.06 4.41
CA SER A 156 -12.59 -2.55 3.69
C SER A 156 -13.05 -1.60 2.57
N ALA A 157 -13.72 -2.17 1.57
CA ALA A 157 -14.38 -1.41 0.52
C ALA A 157 -15.38 -0.36 1.05
N GLY A 158 -15.99 -0.63 2.22
CA GLY A 158 -16.90 0.29 2.89
C GLY A 158 -16.20 1.52 3.44
N ARG A 159 -14.90 1.41 3.71
CA ARG A 159 -14.06 2.50 4.17
C ARG A 159 -13.57 3.34 3.00
N LEU A 160 -13.21 2.72 1.88
CA LEU A 160 -12.76 3.37 0.65
C LEU A 160 -13.89 3.98 -0.17
N MET A 161 -15.16 3.62 0.08
CA MET A 161 -16.24 4.09 -0.77
C MET A 161 -16.62 5.52 -0.47
N GLN A 162 -16.64 6.34 -1.50
CA GLN A 162 -17.32 7.62 -1.46
C GLN A 162 -18.84 7.45 -1.69
N ARG A 163 -19.62 8.32 -1.06
CA ARG A 163 -21.09 8.32 -1.18
C ARG A 163 -21.60 9.30 -2.21
N ASP A 164 -20.72 10.13 -2.71
CA ASP A 164 -20.97 11.09 -3.75
C ASP A 164 -20.83 10.41 -5.10
N PHE A 165 -21.95 10.01 -5.69
CA PHE A 165 -22.02 9.34 -6.98
C PHE A 165 -23.23 9.76 -7.79
N VAL A 166 -23.14 9.69 -9.11
CA VAL A 166 -24.23 10.03 -10.00
C VAL A 166 -25.07 8.78 -10.30
N ALA A 167 -26.33 8.79 -9.85
CA ALA A 167 -27.31 7.74 -10.16
C ALA A 167 -28.49 8.30 -10.93
N ALA A 168 -29.00 7.50 -11.88
CA ALA A 168 -30.18 7.84 -12.67
C ALA A 168 -31.16 6.66 -12.73
N PRO A 169 -32.48 6.95 -12.63
CA PRO A 169 -33.51 5.91 -12.79
C PRO A 169 -33.49 5.29 -14.20
N VAL A 170 -33.67 3.98 -14.28
CA VAL A 170 -33.66 3.20 -15.53
C VAL A 170 -34.65 3.68 -16.58
N PHE A 171 -35.72 4.34 -16.16
CA PHE A 171 -36.76 4.86 -17.06
C PHE A 171 -36.49 6.27 -17.60
N TRP A 172 -35.38 6.92 -17.19
CA TRP A 172 -34.99 8.22 -17.72
C TRP A 172 -34.42 8.10 -19.14
N THR A 173 -34.47 9.25 -19.83
CA THR A 173 -33.74 9.44 -21.09
C THR A 173 -32.40 10.10 -20.85
N VAL A 174 -31.53 10.06 -21.84
CA VAL A 174 -30.25 10.75 -21.86
C VAL A 174 -30.44 12.27 -21.55
N GLY A 175 -31.45 12.88 -22.15
CA GLY A 175 -31.76 14.30 -21.92
C GLY A 175 -32.08 14.59 -20.46
N GLN A 176 -32.87 13.74 -19.82
CA GLN A 176 -33.23 13.90 -18.42
C GLN A 176 -32.03 13.74 -17.49
N ALA A 177 -31.15 12.79 -17.76
CA ALA A 177 -29.91 12.60 -16.99
C ALA A 177 -28.98 13.82 -17.12
N ILE A 178 -28.77 14.33 -18.33
CA ILE A 178 -27.95 15.54 -18.56
C ILE A 178 -28.57 16.78 -17.88
N ASP A 179 -29.88 16.95 -17.99
CA ASP A 179 -30.54 18.09 -17.36
C ASP A 179 -30.51 18.01 -15.84
N HIS A 180 -30.61 16.82 -15.29
CA HIS A 180 -30.42 16.57 -13.84
C HIS A 180 -29.03 17.01 -13.39
N MET A 181 -27.98 16.51 -14.00
CA MET A 181 -26.59 16.88 -13.65
C MET A 181 -26.31 18.39 -13.79
N ARG A 182 -26.97 19.07 -14.74
CA ARG A 182 -26.81 20.51 -14.91
C ARG A 182 -27.54 21.34 -13.85
N ASN A 183 -28.58 20.78 -13.25
CA ASN A 183 -29.42 21.48 -12.28
C ASN A 183 -29.07 21.16 -10.82
N VAL A 184 -28.31 20.10 -10.56
CA VAL A 184 -27.76 19.80 -9.24
C VAL A 184 -26.68 20.84 -8.92
N ALA A 185 -26.56 21.24 -7.67
CA ALA A 185 -25.48 22.11 -7.24
C ALA A 185 -24.13 21.44 -7.50
N VAL A 186 -23.11 22.23 -7.80
CA VAL A 186 -21.77 21.67 -8.10
C VAL A 186 -21.24 20.89 -6.91
N ASP A 187 -21.48 21.35 -5.71
CA ASP A 187 -21.04 20.74 -4.45
C ASP A 187 -21.81 19.44 -4.10
N ASP A 188 -22.91 19.11 -4.80
CA ASP A 188 -23.68 17.87 -4.64
C ASP A 188 -23.29 16.79 -5.69
N LEU A 189 -22.28 17.04 -6.50
CA LEU A 189 -21.75 16.10 -7.50
C LEU A 189 -20.30 15.75 -7.14
N PRO A 190 -19.88 14.49 -7.34
CA PRO A 190 -18.48 14.15 -7.15
C PRO A 190 -17.62 14.98 -8.12
N GLU A 191 -16.45 15.41 -7.68
CA GLU A 191 -15.51 16.18 -8.51
C GLU A 191 -15.13 15.41 -9.78
N THR A 192 -14.95 14.10 -9.65
CA THR A 192 -14.58 13.21 -10.75
C THR A 192 -15.52 12.03 -10.83
N PHE A 193 -16.13 11.80 -11.99
CA PHE A 193 -16.90 10.60 -12.27
C PHE A 193 -16.80 10.17 -13.73
N PHE A 194 -16.70 8.88 -13.96
CA PHE A 194 -16.49 8.28 -15.28
C PHE A 194 -17.76 7.70 -15.87
N GLU A 195 -18.74 7.36 -15.04
CA GLU A 195 -20.00 6.74 -15.44
C GLU A 195 -21.16 7.13 -14.52
N ILE A 196 -22.36 6.99 -15.03
CA ILE A 196 -23.60 7.18 -14.29
C ILE A 196 -24.18 5.82 -13.98
N TYR A 197 -24.50 5.54 -12.73
CA TYR A 197 -25.11 4.31 -12.31
C TYR A 197 -26.61 4.33 -12.56
N ILE A 198 -27.13 3.24 -13.14
CA ILE A 198 -28.54 3.12 -13.45
C ILE A 198 -29.19 2.24 -12.39
N VAL A 199 -30.24 2.80 -11.75
CA VAL A 199 -30.92 2.14 -10.63
C VAL A 199 -32.42 1.95 -10.91
N ASP A 200 -33.00 0.94 -10.28
CA ASP A 200 -34.45 0.75 -10.25
C ASP A 200 -35.11 1.63 -9.16
N PRO A 201 -36.46 1.68 -9.06
CA PRO A 201 -37.15 2.44 -8.01
C PRO A 201 -36.84 1.99 -6.58
N GLY A 202 -36.27 0.81 -6.39
CA GLY A 202 -35.76 0.29 -5.12
C GLY A 202 -34.30 0.61 -4.86
N PHE A 203 -33.70 1.46 -5.70
CA PHE A 203 -32.30 1.85 -5.66
C PHE A 203 -31.31 0.69 -5.92
N ARG A 204 -31.77 -0.38 -6.57
CA ARG A 204 -30.92 -1.51 -6.94
C ARG A 204 -30.19 -1.22 -8.24
N LEU A 205 -28.91 -1.53 -8.25
CA LEU A 205 -28.07 -1.37 -9.43
C LEU A 205 -28.56 -2.23 -10.60
N GLN A 206 -28.78 -1.61 -11.76
CA GLN A 206 -29.21 -2.27 -12.99
C GLN A 206 -28.13 -2.23 -14.08
N GLY A 207 -27.24 -1.27 -14.03
CA GLY A 207 -26.18 -1.08 -15.00
C GLY A 207 -25.48 0.25 -14.83
N SER A 208 -24.60 0.59 -15.77
CA SER A 208 -23.97 1.90 -15.83
C SER A 208 -23.93 2.46 -17.27
N VAL A 209 -23.79 3.75 -17.38
CA VAL A 209 -23.58 4.45 -18.66
C VAL A 209 -22.33 5.33 -18.54
N PRO A 210 -21.24 4.98 -19.26
CA PRO A 210 -20.09 5.85 -19.34
C PRO A 210 -20.43 7.25 -19.85
N VAL A 211 -19.86 8.28 -19.24
CA VAL A 211 -20.15 9.70 -19.57
C VAL A 211 -19.95 9.98 -21.06
N TRP A 212 -18.86 9.45 -21.67
CA TRP A 212 -18.60 9.63 -23.10
C TRP A 212 -19.73 9.06 -23.99
N LYS A 213 -20.37 7.96 -23.57
CA LYS A 213 -21.46 7.33 -24.30
C LYS A 213 -22.75 8.14 -24.14
N LEU A 214 -22.99 8.68 -22.94
CA LEU A 214 -24.11 9.58 -22.67
C LEU A 214 -24.04 10.83 -23.57
N LEU A 215 -22.85 11.46 -23.67
CA LEU A 215 -22.65 12.67 -24.47
C LEU A 215 -22.83 12.46 -25.98
N ARG A 216 -22.64 11.24 -26.48
CA ARG A 216 -22.79 10.88 -27.91
C ARG A 216 -24.20 10.41 -28.27
N ALA A 217 -25.03 10.09 -27.30
CA ALA A 217 -26.38 9.58 -27.54
C ALA A 217 -27.37 10.73 -27.78
N LEU A 218 -28.46 10.45 -28.48
CA LEU A 218 -29.53 11.41 -28.67
C LEU A 218 -30.29 11.61 -27.34
N ARG A 219 -30.76 12.83 -27.10
CA ARG A 219 -31.43 13.19 -25.84
C ARG A 219 -32.68 12.36 -25.53
N GLU A 220 -33.41 11.92 -26.58
CA GLU A 220 -34.61 11.09 -26.45
C GLU A 220 -34.32 9.61 -26.20
N THR A 221 -33.07 9.18 -26.31
CA THR A 221 -32.69 7.77 -26.12
C THR A 221 -32.89 7.36 -24.66
N PRO A 222 -33.65 6.28 -24.38
CA PRO A 222 -33.78 5.77 -23.02
C PRO A 222 -32.44 5.26 -22.49
N LEU A 223 -32.13 5.52 -21.21
CA LEU A 223 -30.89 5.04 -20.59
C LEU A 223 -30.73 3.54 -20.64
N LYS A 224 -31.83 2.78 -20.52
CA LYS A 224 -31.85 1.32 -20.63
C LYS A 224 -31.30 0.79 -21.97
N ASP A 225 -31.39 1.57 -23.06
CA ASP A 225 -30.97 1.16 -24.40
C ASP A 225 -29.46 1.38 -24.61
N ILE A 226 -28.84 2.22 -23.78
CA ILE A 226 -27.42 2.53 -23.85
C ILE A 226 -26.62 2.06 -22.64
N MET A 227 -27.29 1.68 -21.54
CA MET A 227 -26.59 1.16 -20.37
C MET A 227 -25.84 -0.13 -20.71
N LYS A 228 -24.81 -0.41 -19.93
CA LYS A 228 -24.07 -1.67 -19.94
C LYS A 228 -24.34 -2.38 -18.62
N GLU A 229 -24.33 -3.68 -18.66
CA GLU A 229 -24.24 -4.48 -17.45
C GLU A 229 -22.93 -4.15 -16.73
N VAL A 230 -22.98 -3.95 -15.43
CA VAL A 230 -21.79 -3.72 -14.62
C VAL A 230 -21.10 -5.07 -14.39
N PRO A 231 -19.90 -5.27 -14.93
CA PRO A 231 -19.26 -6.59 -14.90
C PRO A 231 -18.84 -6.98 -13.47
N VAL A 232 -18.60 -5.99 -12.64
CA VAL A 232 -18.11 -6.17 -11.27
C VAL A 232 -18.78 -5.13 -10.37
N HIS A 233 -19.22 -5.57 -9.22
CA HIS A 233 -19.62 -4.72 -8.10
C HIS A 233 -19.00 -5.31 -6.83
N VAL A 234 -18.76 -4.47 -5.84
CA VAL A 234 -18.16 -4.88 -4.57
C VAL A 234 -19.15 -4.73 -3.42
N ARG A 235 -18.90 -5.40 -2.32
CA ARG A 235 -19.66 -5.23 -1.08
C ARG A 235 -18.85 -4.41 -0.09
N PRO A 236 -19.48 -3.68 0.83
CA PRO A 236 -18.77 -2.88 1.81
C PRO A 236 -17.78 -3.68 2.68
N GLU A 237 -18.05 -4.97 2.93
CA GLU A 237 -17.22 -5.83 3.76
C GLU A 237 -16.03 -6.46 2.99
N MET A 238 -15.91 -6.18 1.68
CA MET A 238 -14.82 -6.69 0.87
C MET A 238 -13.52 -6.01 1.25
N ASP A 239 -12.45 -6.79 1.33
CA ASP A 239 -11.11 -6.34 1.61
C ASP A 239 -10.56 -5.42 0.50
N GLN A 240 -9.82 -4.36 0.88
CA GLN A 240 -9.28 -3.36 -0.05
C GLN A 240 -8.30 -3.95 -1.06
N GLU A 241 -7.48 -4.94 -0.68
CA GLU A 241 -6.59 -5.66 -1.59
C GLU A 241 -7.40 -6.39 -2.67
N GLU A 242 -8.56 -6.95 -2.30
CA GLU A 242 -9.45 -7.60 -3.25
C GLU A 242 -10.07 -6.61 -4.22
N VAL A 243 -10.45 -5.42 -3.74
CA VAL A 243 -10.94 -4.31 -4.58
C VAL A 243 -9.86 -3.88 -5.56
N ALA A 244 -8.64 -3.63 -5.10
CA ALA A 244 -7.50 -3.26 -5.93
C ALA A 244 -7.19 -4.30 -7.01
N TYR A 245 -7.28 -5.59 -6.67
CA TYR A 245 -7.15 -6.67 -7.64
C TYR A 245 -8.23 -6.60 -8.75
N LEU A 246 -9.50 -6.32 -8.40
CA LEU A 246 -10.59 -6.20 -9.37
C LEU A 246 -10.38 -5.01 -10.32
N PHE A 247 -9.95 -3.85 -9.83
CA PHE A 247 -9.63 -2.69 -10.64
C PHE A 247 -8.56 -3.02 -11.68
N ARG A 248 -7.47 -3.66 -11.26
CA ARG A 248 -6.38 -4.09 -12.15
C ARG A 248 -6.85 -5.14 -13.16
N GLN A 249 -7.63 -6.13 -12.74
CA GLN A 249 -8.05 -7.25 -13.61
C GLN A 249 -9.02 -6.79 -14.69
N TYR A 250 -9.94 -5.88 -14.37
CA TYR A 250 -10.99 -5.44 -15.28
C TYR A 250 -10.72 -4.07 -15.90
N ASN A 251 -9.57 -3.42 -15.57
CA ASN A 251 -9.22 -2.07 -16.01
C ASN A 251 -10.34 -1.07 -15.71
N LEU A 252 -10.78 -1.04 -14.47
CA LEU A 252 -11.87 -0.18 -14.02
C LEU A 252 -11.37 1.24 -13.75
N ALA A 253 -12.21 2.23 -13.99
CA ALA A 253 -12.01 3.60 -13.55
C ALA A 253 -12.81 3.90 -12.27
N SER A 254 -13.94 3.21 -12.10
CA SER A 254 -14.73 3.20 -10.88
C SER A 254 -15.47 1.88 -10.72
N VAL A 255 -15.88 1.53 -9.50
CA VAL A 255 -16.68 0.35 -9.20
C VAL A 255 -17.82 0.72 -8.23
N PRO A 256 -19.07 0.28 -8.50
CA PRO A 256 -20.16 0.51 -7.57
C PRO A 256 -20.09 -0.43 -6.37
N VAL A 257 -20.39 0.11 -5.20
CA VAL A 257 -20.55 -0.63 -3.96
C VAL A 257 -22.03 -0.89 -3.71
N VAL A 258 -22.40 -2.14 -3.45
CA VAL A 258 -23.79 -2.54 -3.25
C VAL A 258 -23.97 -3.30 -1.94
N ASP A 259 -25.10 -3.08 -1.27
CA ASP A 259 -25.49 -3.82 -0.08
C ASP A 259 -25.96 -5.26 -0.40
N GLU A 260 -26.30 -6.05 0.63
CA GLU A 260 -26.82 -7.42 0.46
C GLU A 260 -28.12 -7.49 -0.36
N ALA A 261 -28.90 -6.42 -0.42
CA ALA A 261 -30.11 -6.34 -1.22
C ALA A 261 -29.83 -5.91 -2.68
N GLY A 262 -28.57 -5.64 -3.05
CA GLY A 262 -28.14 -5.16 -4.35
C GLY A 262 -28.40 -3.67 -4.56
N ARG A 263 -28.64 -2.90 -3.50
CA ARG A 263 -28.85 -1.44 -3.58
C ARG A 263 -27.49 -0.75 -3.61
N LEU A 264 -27.37 0.25 -4.48
CA LEU A 264 -26.19 1.09 -4.59
C LEU A 264 -26.01 1.91 -3.31
N THR A 265 -24.86 1.79 -2.66
CA THR A 265 -24.50 2.44 -1.40
C THR A 265 -23.35 3.43 -1.53
N GLY A 266 -22.50 3.26 -2.54
CA GLY A 266 -21.36 4.12 -2.81
C GLY A 266 -20.68 3.72 -4.11
N MET A 267 -19.55 4.37 -4.39
CA MET A 267 -18.60 3.97 -5.43
C MET A 267 -17.18 4.09 -4.90
N ILE A 268 -16.25 3.39 -5.53
CA ILE A 268 -14.82 3.53 -5.31
C ILE A 268 -14.19 3.95 -6.63
N THR A 269 -13.26 4.86 -6.60
CA THR A 269 -12.59 5.41 -7.78
C THR A 269 -11.16 4.89 -7.90
N ILE A 270 -10.52 5.11 -9.05
CA ILE A 270 -9.19 4.55 -9.34
C ILE A 270 -8.09 5.25 -8.57
N ASP A 271 -8.24 6.53 -8.27
CA ASP A 271 -7.33 7.33 -7.47
C ASP A 271 -7.11 6.71 -6.08
N ASP A 272 -8.20 6.45 -5.32
CA ASP A 272 -8.13 5.78 -4.02
C ASP A 272 -7.47 4.41 -4.11
N VAL A 273 -7.79 3.66 -5.17
CA VAL A 273 -7.23 2.32 -5.38
C VAL A 273 -5.73 2.35 -5.72
N VAL A 274 -5.24 3.41 -6.33
CA VAL A 274 -3.78 3.57 -6.57
C VAL A 274 -3.04 3.68 -5.24
N ASP A 275 -3.60 4.42 -4.28
CA ASP A 275 -3.00 4.55 -2.95
C ASP A 275 -3.04 3.23 -2.18
N VAL A 276 -4.17 2.52 -2.22
CA VAL A 276 -4.27 1.15 -1.67
C VAL A 276 -3.20 0.22 -2.26
N ILE A 277 -3.01 0.22 -3.59
CA ILE A 277 -1.99 -0.62 -4.22
C ILE A 277 -0.58 -0.28 -3.72
N GLN A 278 -0.30 1.00 -3.49
CA GLN A 278 0.98 1.44 -2.97
C GLN A 278 1.16 1.04 -1.50
N GLU A 279 0.14 1.24 -0.67
CA GLU A 279 0.15 0.88 0.76
C GLU A 279 0.34 -0.61 0.95
N GLU A 280 -0.45 -1.45 0.30
CA GLU A 280 -0.32 -2.92 0.34
C GLU A 280 1.08 -3.39 -0.11
N ALA A 281 1.61 -2.80 -1.20
CA ALA A 281 2.95 -3.14 -1.67
C ALA A 281 4.05 -2.73 -0.66
N GLN A 282 3.89 -1.62 0.05
CA GLN A 282 4.81 -1.19 1.10
C GLN A 282 4.69 -2.09 2.33
N GLU A 283 3.47 -2.44 2.75
CA GLU A 283 3.23 -3.35 3.86
C GLU A 283 3.86 -4.72 3.61
N ASP A 284 3.67 -5.30 2.44
CA ASP A 284 4.31 -6.56 2.02
C ASP A 284 5.85 -6.50 2.14
N ILE A 285 6.47 -5.40 1.69
CA ILE A 285 7.93 -5.22 1.77
C ILE A 285 8.39 -5.14 3.23
N LEU A 286 7.69 -4.40 4.06
CA LEU A 286 8.00 -4.24 5.49
C LEU A 286 7.80 -5.55 6.25
N ALA A 287 6.69 -6.24 5.99
CA ALA A 287 6.36 -7.53 6.59
C ALA A 287 7.41 -8.61 6.27
N LEU A 288 7.88 -8.68 5.01
CA LEU A 288 8.99 -9.57 4.63
C LEU A 288 10.28 -9.28 5.39
N SER A 289 10.46 -8.03 5.82
CA SER A 289 11.62 -7.60 6.61
C SER A 289 11.41 -7.74 8.13
N GLY A 290 10.23 -8.14 8.56
CA GLY A 290 9.85 -8.26 9.97
C GLY A 290 9.67 -6.90 10.65
N VAL A 291 9.11 -5.94 9.92
CA VAL A 291 8.78 -4.60 10.43
C VAL A 291 7.31 -4.35 10.11
N ASN A 292 6.50 -3.99 11.10
CA ASN A 292 5.06 -3.77 10.88
C ASN A 292 4.75 -2.35 10.40
N GLU A 293 5.56 -1.37 10.76
CA GLU A 293 5.40 0.03 10.37
C GLU A 293 6.78 0.68 10.28
N ALA A 294 7.05 1.44 9.24
CA ALA A 294 8.29 2.18 9.10
C ALA A 294 8.10 3.47 8.31
N GLY A 295 7.69 4.53 9.01
CA GLY A 295 7.83 5.89 8.48
C GLY A 295 9.26 6.39 8.66
N VAL A 296 9.79 7.10 7.65
CA VAL A 296 11.13 7.73 7.72
C VAL A 296 11.19 8.77 8.83
N ASN A 297 10.07 9.39 9.16
CA ASN A 297 9.91 10.45 10.15
C ASN A 297 9.48 9.96 11.53
N GLN A 298 9.33 8.63 11.73
CA GLN A 298 8.90 8.07 13.03
C GLN A 298 9.85 8.44 14.18
N SER A 299 9.27 8.64 15.36
CA SER A 299 10.06 8.82 16.57
C SER A 299 10.88 7.57 16.87
N VAL A 300 12.09 7.76 17.43
CA VAL A 300 12.98 6.63 17.81
C VAL A 300 12.26 5.63 18.70
N PHE A 301 11.40 6.09 19.61
CA PHE A 301 10.67 5.21 20.52
C PHE A 301 9.61 4.36 19.80
N SER A 302 8.86 4.94 18.86
CA SER A 302 7.89 4.23 18.02
C SER A 302 8.60 3.18 17.16
N ALA A 303 9.67 3.56 16.46
CA ALA A 303 10.47 2.64 15.64
C ALA A 303 11.05 1.46 16.44
N VAL A 304 11.51 1.70 17.68
CA VAL A 304 11.99 0.64 18.58
C VAL A 304 10.84 -0.28 18.97
N ARG A 305 9.69 0.27 19.33
CA ARG A 305 8.51 -0.53 19.73
C ARG A 305 8.00 -1.43 18.60
N ALA A 306 7.99 -0.94 17.36
CA ALA A 306 7.57 -1.72 16.20
C ALA A 306 8.53 -2.90 15.88
N ARG A 307 9.84 -2.74 16.11
CA ARG A 307 10.87 -3.74 15.74
C ARG A 307 11.21 -4.74 16.85
N ILE A 308 11.11 -4.35 18.13
CA ILE A 308 11.51 -5.21 19.27
C ILE A 308 10.81 -6.57 19.28
N PRO A 309 9.50 -6.71 19.05
CA PRO A 309 8.85 -8.02 19.06
C PRO A 309 9.47 -9.01 18.06
N TRP A 310 9.72 -8.57 16.84
CA TRP A 310 10.34 -9.40 15.80
C TRP A 310 11.79 -9.74 16.10
N LEU A 311 12.56 -8.79 16.62
CA LEU A 311 13.94 -9.04 17.06
C LEU A 311 13.98 -10.04 18.22
N ALA A 312 13.01 -9.99 19.14
CA ALA A 312 12.92 -10.95 20.24
C ALA A 312 12.59 -12.37 19.75
N VAL A 313 11.68 -12.50 18.78
CA VAL A 313 11.38 -13.79 18.14
C VAL A 313 12.62 -14.31 17.40
N ASN A 314 13.32 -13.46 16.64
CA ASN A 314 14.57 -13.84 15.97
C ASN A 314 15.66 -14.26 16.95
N LEU A 315 15.77 -13.58 18.08
CA LEU A 315 16.72 -13.97 19.15
C LEU A 315 16.37 -15.35 19.69
N PHE A 316 15.11 -15.63 19.96
CA PHE A 316 14.67 -16.95 20.44
C PHE A 316 14.98 -18.05 19.42
N THR A 317 14.69 -17.84 18.14
CA THR A 317 14.98 -18.83 17.08
C THR A 317 16.47 -19.05 16.88
N ALA A 318 17.30 -17.99 17.02
CA ALA A 318 18.76 -18.12 16.99
C ALA A 318 19.29 -18.98 18.16
N PHE A 319 18.70 -18.88 19.35
CA PHE A 319 19.03 -19.78 20.46
C PHE A 319 18.63 -21.23 20.18
N LEU A 320 17.48 -21.46 19.52
CA LEU A 320 17.09 -22.82 19.09
C LEU A 320 18.11 -23.41 18.10
N ALA A 321 18.55 -22.60 17.12
CA ALA A 321 19.62 -23.03 16.19
C ALA A 321 20.95 -23.34 16.91
N SER A 322 21.33 -22.48 17.88
CA SER A 322 22.49 -22.67 18.70
C SER A 322 22.40 -23.94 19.56
N LEU A 323 21.20 -24.30 20.03
CA LEU A 323 21.00 -25.58 20.77
C LEU A 323 21.28 -26.80 19.86
N VAL A 324 20.84 -26.77 18.59
CA VAL A 324 21.17 -27.81 17.62
C VAL A 324 22.70 -27.91 17.45
N VAL A 325 23.39 -26.80 17.23
CA VAL A 325 24.84 -26.75 17.08
C VAL A 325 25.53 -27.31 18.32
N SER A 326 25.06 -27.02 19.52
CA SER A 326 25.66 -27.49 20.79
C SER A 326 25.64 -29.01 20.94
N THR A 327 24.67 -29.70 20.35
CA THR A 327 24.60 -31.16 20.35
C THR A 327 25.75 -31.82 19.56
N PHE A 328 26.35 -31.08 18.63
CA PHE A 328 27.46 -31.49 17.78
C PHE A 328 28.81 -30.90 18.22
N ALA A 329 28.89 -30.29 19.41
CA ALA A 329 30.16 -29.71 19.92
C ALA A 329 31.37 -30.69 19.84
N PRO A 330 31.24 -31.98 20.20
CA PRO A 330 32.38 -32.94 20.11
C PRO A 330 32.87 -33.15 18.66
N VAL A 331 31.99 -32.99 17.67
CA VAL A 331 32.37 -33.13 16.25
C VAL A 331 33.12 -31.88 15.78
N ILE A 332 32.64 -30.72 16.20
CA ILE A 332 33.27 -29.43 15.90
C ILE A 332 34.66 -29.34 16.54
N ASP A 333 34.84 -29.82 17.76
CA ASP A 333 36.10 -29.83 18.45
C ASP A 333 37.15 -30.70 17.71
N GLN A 334 36.71 -31.79 17.07
CA GLN A 334 37.59 -32.65 16.28
C GLN A 334 37.89 -32.07 14.90
N VAL A 335 36.93 -31.41 14.29
CA VAL A 335 37.06 -30.84 12.94
C VAL A 335 36.67 -29.35 12.98
N VAL A 336 37.56 -28.51 13.47
CA VAL A 336 37.34 -27.05 13.64
C VAL A 336 36.92 -26.35 12.32
N ALA A 337 37.31 -26.92 11.16
CA ALA A 337 36.89 -26.39 9.86
C ALA A 337 35.36 -26.30 9.70
N LEU A 338 34.58 -27.12 10.41
CA LEU A 338 33.11 -27.07 10.38
C LEU A 338 32.61 -25.73 10.91
N ALA A 339 33.22 -25.17 11.96
CA ALA A 339 32.83 -23.87 12.50
C ALA A 339 32.98 -22.73 11.48
N PHE A 340 34.02 -22.78 10.61
CA PHE A 340 34.21 -21.79 9.54
C PHE A 340 33.23 -21.94 8.40
N LEU A 341 32.67 -23.13 8.18
CA LEU A 341 31.78 -23.43 7.08
C LEU A 341 30.29 -23.27 7.44
N MET A 342 29.93 -23.29 8.74
CA MET A 342 28.54 -23.05 9.17
C MET A 342 27.95 -21.77 8.64
N PRO A 343 28.63 -20.61 8.72
CA PRO A 343 28.07 -19.35 8.15
C PRO A 343 27.87 -19.44 6.63
N VAL A 344 28.69 -20.21 5.90
CA VAL A 344 28.51 -20.37 4.44
C VAL A 344 27.26 -21.18 4.15
N VAL A 345 27.03 -22.27 4.88
CA VAL A 345 25.85 -23.13 4.71
C VAL A 345 24.57 -22.34 5.07
N ALA A 346 24.55 -21.74 6.27
CA ALA A 346 23.36 -21.00 6.73
C ALA A 346 23.07 -19.77 5.89
N GLY A 347 24.07 -18.91 5.64
CA GLY A 347 23.90 -17.65 4.92
C GLY A 347 23.42 -17.84 3.48
N LEU A 348 24.03 -18.78 2.73
CA LEU A 348 23.62 -19.02 1.34
C LEU A 348 22.26 -19.72 1.24
N SER A 349 21.98 -20.67 2.14
CA SER A 349 20.66 -21.32 2.19
C SER A 349 19.56 -20.36 2.64
N GLY A 350 19.83 -19.47 3.60
CA GLY A 350 18.94 -18.43 4.03
C GLY A 350 18.57 -17.48 2.88
N ASN A 351 19.56 -17.05 2.10
CA ASN A 351 19.31 -16.22 0.90
C ASN A 351 18.43 -16.95 -0.14
N ALA A 352 18.69 -18.25 -0.37
CA ALA A 352 17.87 -19.04 -1.30
C ALA A 352 16.41 -19.16 -0.82
N GLY A 353 16.21 -19.34 0.50
CA GLY A 353 14.87 -19.36 1.10
C GLY A 353 14.15 -18.04 1.00
N SER A 354 14.83 -16.93 1.27
CA SER A 354 14.26 -15.58 1.13
C SER A 354 13.87 -15.25 -0.32
N GLN A 355 14.66 -15.70 -1.31
CA GLN A 355 14.31 -15.56 -2.73
C GLN A 355 13.05 -16.36 -3.08
N ALA A 356 12.93 -17.61 -2.62
CA ALA A 356 11.75 -18.43 -2.85
C ALA A 356 10.50 -17.85 -2.14
N LEU A 357 10.69 -17.32 -0.93
CA LEU A 357 9.65 -16.63 -0.17
C LEU A 357 9.12 -15.40 -0.91
N ALA A 358 10.00 -14.52 -1.37
CA ALA A 358 9.60 -13.31 -2.10
C ALA A 358 8.81 -13.65 -3.37
N VAL A 359 9.21 -14.70 -4.11
CA VAL A 359 8.46 -15.19 -5.28
C VAL A 359 7.09 -15.74 -4.86
N ALA A 360 6.99 -16.40 -3.71
CA ALA A 360 5.74 -16.97 -3.23
C ALA A 360 4.76 -15.91 -2.74
N VAL A 361 5.21 -14.94 -1.94
CA VAL A 361 4.38 -13.82 -1.44
C VAL A 361 3.83 -13.02 -2.63
N ARG A 362 4.70 -12.62 -3.56
CA ARG A 362 4.26 -11.96 -4.79
C ARG A 362 3.23 -12.79 -5.58
N GLY A 363 3.46 -14.08 -5.76
CA GLY A 363 2.52 -14.94 -6.49
C GLY A 363 1.18 -15.15 -5.76
N ILE A 364 1.16 -14.96 -4.44
CA ILE A 364 -0.07 -14.97 -3.64
C ILE A 364 -0.84 -13.65 -3.85
N ALA A 365 -0.17 -12.51 -3.76
CA ALA A 365 -0.75 -11.18 -4.00
C ALA A 365 -1.31 -11.04 -5.43
N GLU A 366 -0.61 -11.59 -6.43
CA GLU A 366 -1.09 -11.61 -7.82
C GLU A 366 -2.18 -12.69 -8.10
N ARG A 367 -2.57 -13.49 -7.10
CA ARG A 367 -3.49 -14.66 -7.22
C ARG A 367 -3.05 -15.71 -8.22
N ASP A 368 -1.77 -15.73 -8.59
CA ASP A 368 -1.18 -16.73 -9.48
C ASP A 368 -0.95 -18.10 -8.81
N LEU A 369 -1.09 -18.16 -7.47
CA LEU A 369 -0.84 -19.36 -6.68
C LEU A 369 -2.11 -20.03 -6.15
N ASP A 370 -3.19 -20.04 -6.93
CA ASP A 370 -4.42 -20.73 -6.56
C ASP A 370 -4.58 -22.08 -7.28
N GLY A 371 -5.09 -23.07 -6.56
CA GLY A 371 -5.46 -24.37 -7.10
C GLY A 371 -4.32 -25.12 -7.79
N GLN A 372 -4.48 -25.44 -9.08
CA GLN A 372 -3.48 -26.19 -9.86
C GLN A 372 -2.22 -25.37 -10.19
N LEU A 373 -2.34 -24.04 -10.21
CA LEU A 373 -1.20 -23.15 -10.46
C LEU A 373 -0.21 -23.21 -9.30
N ALA A 374 -0.70 -23.27 -8.05
CA ALA A 374 0.13 -23.43 -6.87
C ALA A 374 1.01 -24.70 -6.95
N ILE A 375 0.45 -25.83 -7.39
CA ILE A 375 1.22 -27.09 -7.52
C ILE A 375 2.32 -26.95 -8.58
N ARG A 376 2.06 -26.26 -9.68
CA ARG A 376 3.07 -26.03 -10.73
C ARG A 376 4.16 -25.10 -10.22
N ALA A 377 3.82 -24.05 -9.46
CA ALA A 377 4.76 -23.13 -8.87
C ALA A 377 5.66 -23.83 -7.86
N VAL A 378 5.10 -24.64 -6.94
CA VAL A 378 5.86 -25.45 -5.99
C VAL A 378 6.85 -26.39 -6.71
N ARG A 379 6.42 -27.08 -7.76
CA ARG A 379 7.28 -27.97 -8.55
C ARG A 379 8.41 -27.19 -9.25
N ARG A 380 8.09 -26.03 -9.83
CA ARG A 380 9.06 -25.15 -10.48
C ARG A 380 10.11 -24.69 -9.48
N GLU A 381 9.66 -24.19 -8.34
CA GLU A 381 10.56 -23.68 -7.31
C GLU A 381 11.43 -24.77 -6.70
N ALA A 382 10.88 -25.96 -6.44
CA ALA A 382 11.65 -27.11 -6.00
C ALA A 382 12.74 -27.51 -7.00
N LEU A 383 12.45 -27.52 -8.29
CA LEU A 383 13.43 -27.80 -9.33
C LEU A 383 14.50 -26.71 -9.42
N THR A 384 14.10 -25.46 -9.32
CA THR A 384 15.02 -24.31 -9.29
C THR A 384 15.95 -24.40 -8.09
N ALA A 385 15.44 -24.73 -6.91
CA ALA A 385 16.22 -24.89 -5.70
C ALA A 385 17.22 -26.06 -5.79
N ILE A 386 16.82 -27.19 -6.37
CA ILE A 386 17.69 -28.33 -6.62
C ILE A 386 18.84 -27.95 -7.55
N VAL A 387 18.54 -27.32 -8.69
CA VAL A 387 19.55 -26.93 -9.67
C VAL A 387 20.52 -25.90 -9.10
N ASN A 388 20.00 -24.83 -8.48
CA ASN A 388 20.81 -23.81 -7.82
C ASN A 388 21.66 -24.42 -6.70
N GLY A 389 21.03 -25.28 -5.89
CA GLY A 389 21.71 -25.99 -4.81
C GLY A 389 22.89 -26.84 -5.32
N LEU A 390 22.71 -27.62 -6.38
CA LEU A 390 23.79 -28.44 -6.96
C LEU A 390 24.92 -27.57 -7.54
N ILE A 391 24.61 -26.48 -8.21
CA ILE A 391 25.61 -25.55 -8.77
C ILE A 391 26.42 -24.91 -7.66
N ILE A 392 25.78 -24.30 -6.68
CA ILE A 392 26.44 -23.58 -5.59
C ILE A 392 27.17 -24.56 -4.65
N ALA A 393 26.56 -25.70 -4.34
CA ALA A 393 27.21 -26.76 -3.54
C ALA A 393 28.47 -27.28 -4.22
N SER A 394 28.44 -27.49 -5.53
CA SER A 394 29.63 -27.94 -6.29
C SER A 394 30.75 -26.91 -6.25
N LEU A 395 30.41 -25.63 -6.42
CA LEU A 395 31.36 -24.54 -6.32
C LEU A 395 31.97 -24.44 -4.92
N ALA A 396 31.13 -24.50 -3.88
CA ALA A 396 31.59 -24.52 -2.49
C ALA A 396 32.49 -25.73 -2.18
N ALA A 397 32.13 -26.92 -2.67
CA ALA A 397 32.90 -28.12 -2.51
C ALA A 397 34.30 -28.02 -3.13
N VAL A 398 34.42 -27.41 -4.33
CA VAL A 398 35.72 -27.15 -4.97
C VAL A 398 36.55 -26.19 -4.12
N VAL A 399 35.97 -25.11 -3.62
CA VAL A 399 36.67 -24.15 -2.76
C VAL A 399 37.16 -24.82 -1.47
N VAL A 400 36.30 -25.61 -0.82
CA VAL A 400 36.66 -26.34 0.40
C VAL A 400 37.77 -27.37 0.14
N LEU A 401 37.71 -28.08 -0.99
CA LEU A 401 38.76 -29.03 -1.37
C LEU A 401 40.10 -28.33 -1.58
N LEU A 402 40.14 -27.22 -2.23
CA LEU A 402 41.36 -26.46 -2.47
C LEU A 402 41.92 -25.82 -1.19
N TRP A 403 41.04 -25.35 -0.31
CA TRP A 403 41.43 -24.63 0.90
C TRP A 403 41.91 -25.60 2.01
N PHE A 404 41.10 -26.63 2.29
CA PHE A 404 41.37 -27.58 3.40
C PHE A 404 42.07 -28.87 2.97
N GLN A 405 42.23 -29.13 1.68
CA GLN A 405 42.82 -30.34 1.13
C GLN A 405 42.19 -31.63 1.70
N ASN A 406 40.92 -31.57 2.07
CA ASN A 406 40.17 -32.68 2.68
C ASN A 406 38.98 -33.07 1.80
N PHE A 407 39.04 -34.22 1.16
CA PHE A 407 38.00 -34.72 0.27
C PHE A 407 36.72 -35.07 1.03
N GLY A 408 36.80 -35.62 2.24
CA GLY A 408 35.63 -35.91 3.09
C GLY A 408 34.85 -34.67 3.44
N LEU A 409 35.52 -33.58 3.85
CA LEU A 409 34.91 -32.29 4.15
C LEU A 409 34.25 -31.65 2.92
N SER A 410 34.90 -31.78 1.74
CA SER A 410 34.34 -31.32 0.46
C SER A 410 33.08 -32.07 0.10
N LEU A 411 33.01 -33.40 0.34
CA LEU A 411 31.80 -34.18 0.09
C LEU A 411 30.67 -33.84 1.07
N VAL A 412 30.99 -33.59 2.34
CA VAL A 412 30.01 -33.17 3.35
C VAL A 412 29.37 -31.84 2.97
N ILE A 413 30.16 -30.83 2.57
CA ILE A 413 29.58 -29.52 2.20
C ILE A 413 28.76 -29.61 0.92
N LEU A 414 29.21 -30.41 -0.05
CA LEU A 414 28.43 -30.66 -1.29
C LEU A 414 27.06 -31.23 -0.96
N ALA A 415 26.99 -32.29 -0.18
CA ALA A 415 25.74 -32.96 0.14
C ALA A 415 24.84 -32.10 1.06
N ALA A 416 25.43 -31.46 2.06
CA ALA A 416 24.70 -30.58 2.98
C ALA A 416 24.09 -29.39 2.26
N MET A 417 24.89 -28.68 1.45
CA MET A 417 24.35 -27.49 0.72
C MET A 417 23.32 -27.88 -0.35
N ALA A 418 23.52 -28.96 -1.09
CA ALA A 418 22.51 -29.41 -2.07
C ALA A 418 21.19 -29.73 -1.39
N TRP A 419 21.23 -30.34 -0.21
CA TRP A 419 20.06 -30.65 0.58
C TRP A 419 19.42 -29.38 1.18
N THR A 420 20.21 -28.49 1.81
CA THR A 420 19.70 -27.30 2.47
C THR A 420 19.10 -26.30 1.49
N PHE A 421 19.66 -26.15 0.30
CA PHE A 421 19.06 -25.32 -0.77
C PHE A 421 17.71 -25.88 -1.23
N THR A 422 17.61 -27.19 -1.40
CA THR A 422 16.34 -27.85 -1.75
C THR A 422 15.29 -27.62 -0.67
N TRP A 423 15.68 -27.78 0.61
CA TRP A 423 14.84 -27.50 1.75
C TRP A 423 14.40 -26.03 1.80
N ALA A 424 15.34 -25.10 1.60
CA ALA A 424 15.12 -23.67 1.61
C ALA A 424 14.07 -23.25 0.56
N GLY A 425 14.21 -23.73 -0.68
CA GLY A 425 13.25 -23.44 -1.73
C GLY A 425 11.86 -24.04 -1.47
N LEU A 426 11.81 -25.25 -0.91
CA LEU A 426 10.54 -25.89 -0.53
C LEU A 426 9.84 -25.13 0.60
N VAL A 427 10.55 -24.81 1.68
CA VAL A 427 9.97 -24.09 2.82
C VAL A 427 9.60 -22.67 2.42
N GLY A 428 10.44 -22.00 1.61
CA GLY A 428 10.19 -20.66 1.12
C GLY A 428 8.86 -20.51 0.38
N ILE A 429 8.43 -21.52 -0.39
CA ILE A 429 7.14 -21.47 -1.07
C ILE A 429 6.00 -22.12 -0.26
N LEU A 430 6.28 -23.14 0.54
CA LEU A 430 5.22 -23.85 1.27
C LEU A 430 4.76 -23.10 2.53
N ALA A 431 5.66 -22.34 3.19
CA ALA A 431 5.32 -21.61 4.40
C ALA A 431 4.21 -20.55 4.13
N PRO A 432 4.37 -19.61 3.17
CA PRO A 432 3.33 -18.61 2.90
C PRO A 432 2.03 -19.24 2.40
N LEU A 433 2.09 -20.30 1.56
CA LEU A 433 0.90 -21.02 1.11
C LEU A 433 0.15 -21.69 2.26
N THR A 434 0.88 -22.17 3.25
CA THR A 434 0.27 -22.81 4.44
C THR A 434 -0.37 -21.77 5.34
N LEU A 435 0.28 -20.62 5.55
CA LEU A 435 -0.25 -19.51 6.34
C LEU A 435 -1.51 -18.94 5.70
N LYS A 436 -1.52 -18.69 4.38
CA LYS A 436 -2.73 -18.29 3.64
C LYS A 436 -3.90 -19.26 3.87
N ARG A 437 -3.64 -20.58 3.85
CA ARG A 437 -4.70 -21.58 4.10
C ARG A 437 -5.21 -21.59 5.55
N LEU A 438 -4.39 -21.14 6.48
CA LEU A 438 -4.77 -21.01 7.90
C LEU A 438 -5.44 -19.67 8.20
N GLY A 439 -5.60 -18.77 7.20
CA GLY A 439 -6.19 -17.46 7.36
C GLY A 439 -5.25 -16.45 8.04
N ALA A 440 -3.94 -16.71 8.03
CA ALA A 440 -2.92 -15.79 8.51
C ALA A 440 -2.24 -15.11 7.32
N ASP A 441 -1.82 -13.85 7.52
CA ASP A 441 -1.08 -13.12 6.51
C ASP A 441 0.23 -13.86 6.15
N PRO A 442 0.42 -14.18 4.85
CA PRO A 442 1.60 -14.88 4.38
C PRO A 442 2.88 -14.04 4.44
N ALA A 443 2.82 -12.71 4.38
CA ALA A 443 3.99 -11.84 4.40
C ALA A 443 4.58 -11.71 5.82
N VAL A 444 3.74 -11.50 6.82
CA VAL A 444 4.15 -11.18 8.20
C VAL A 444 4.92 -12.31 8.88
N ALA A 445 4.40 -13.52 8.88
CA ALA A 445 4.98 -14.61 9.69
C ALA A 445 5.98 -15.50 8.91
N SER A 446 5.96 -15.45 7.56
CA SER A 446 6.70 -16.40 6.75
C SER A 446 8.21 -16.27 6.87
N SER A 447 8.76 -15.06 6.95
CA SER A 447 10.22 -14.85 6.94
C SER A 447 10.92 -15.51 8.12
N VAL A 448 10.37 -15.34 9.32
CA VAL A 448 10.93 -15.93 10.55
C VAL A 448 10.83 -17.45 10.53
N PHE A 449 9.69 -18.01 10.10
CA PHE A 449 9.50 -19.45 9.97
C PHE A 449 10.45 -20.07 8.95
N VAL A 450 10.60 -19.45 7.80
CA VAL A 450 11.48 -19.92 6.73
C VAL A 450 12.93 -19.93 7.19
N LEU A 451 13.43 -18.80 7.70
CA LEU A 451 14.82 -18.69 8.18
C LEU A 451 15.11 -19.65 9.34
N THR A 452 14.21 -19.71 10.33
CA THR A 452 14.37 -20.64 11.45
C THR A 452 14.44 -22.09 10.99
N SER A 453 13.55 -22.50 10.10
CA SER A 453 13.51 -23.86 9.55
C SER A 453 14.80 -24.20 8.80
N ILE A 454 15.31 -23.25 8.01
CA ILE A 454 16.54 -23.41 7.23
C ILE A 454 17.75 -23.55 8.16
N ASP A 455 17.87 -22.70 9.19
CA ASP A 455 19.00 -22.75 10.13
C ASP A 455 19.01 -24.03 10.95
N LEU A 456 17.86 -24.43 11.52
CA LEU A 456 17.74 -25.67 12.29
C LEU A 456 18.11 -26.89 11.46
N MET A 457 17.50 -27.02 10.27
CA MET A 457 17.73 -28.19 9.41
C MET A 457 19.09 -28.11 8.71
N GLY A 458 19.55 -26.90 8.38
CA GLY A 458 20.87 -26.69 7.76
C GLY A 458 22.00 -27.13 8.68
N PHE A 459 22.01 -26.66 9.92
CA PHE A 459 23.02 -27.08 10.89
C PHE A 459 22.89 -28.54 11.25
N PHE A 460 21.66 -29.06 11.45
CA PHE A 460 21.45 -30.45 11.76
C PHE A 460 21.98 -31.38 10.67
N VAL A 461 21.66 -31.10 9.40
CA VAL A 461 22.12 -31.94 8.27
C VAL A 461 23.62 -31.80 8.03
N PHE A 462 24.15 -30.57 8.07
CA PHE A 462 25.57 -30.32 7.85
C PHE A 462 26.43 -31.01 8.90
N LEU A 463 26.16 -30.82 10.19
CA LEU A 463 26.89 -31.39 11.27
C LEU A 463 26.63 -32.91 11.43
N GLY A 464 25.38 -33.32 11.13
CA GLY A 464 25.05 -34.76 11.10
C GLY A 464 25.80 -35.53 10.02
N LEU A 465 25.88 -34.98 8.79
CA LEU A 465 26.69 -35.57 7.72
C LEU A 465 28.18 -35.54 8.04
N ALA A 466 28.66 -34.46 8.66
CA ALA A 466 30.05 -34.39 9.12
C ALA A 466 30.37 -35.49 10.14
N THR A 467 29.45 -35.76 11.06
CA THR A 467 29.60 -36.85 12.03
C THR A 467 29.71 -38.21 11.35
N LEU A 468 28.89 -38.46 10.33
CA LEU A 468 28.84 -39.74 9.63
C LEU A 468 30.02 -40.00 8.69
N VAL A 469 30.62 -38.96 8.12
CA VAL A 469 31.64 -39.05 7.05
C VAL A 469 33.04 -38.78 7.56
N LEU A 470 33.20 -37.97 8.60
CA LEU A 470 34.52 -37.53 9.09
C LEU A 470 34.96 -38.21 10.39
N LEU A 471 34.01 -38.77 11.14
CA LEU A 471 34.24 -39.53 12.37
C LEU A 471 33.87 -41.01 12.20
#